data_e23419b349d8cd8fc03dd9642cd31fa7
#
_entry.id   e23419b349d8cd8fc03dd9642cd31fa7
#
_cell.length_a   1.000
_cell.length_b   1.000
_cell.length_c   1.000
_cell.angle_alpha   90.00
_cell.angle_beta   90.00
_cell.angle_gamma   90.00
#
_symmetry.space_group_name_H-M   'P 1'
#
loop_
_entity.id
_entity.type
_entity.pdbx_description
1 polymer ?
#
loop_
_entity_poly.entity_id
_entity_poly.type
_entity_poly.pdbx_seq_one_letter_code
_entity_poly.pdbx_strand_id
1 'polypeptide(L)'
;MNLHEYKDDFRQLCTLAAAYKHIPESAVRRDYHIVMMLKNLAESEYAQSCVFKGGTSLSKCYPGSIERFSEDIDLTFLGMELSDKECDRSIKHIEDVMTVGMQTFKIGSERSNRSKSMFVWLDDENDKINLSLKDVNGEL
;
A
#
# COMPACT_ATOMS: atom_id res chain seq x y z
N MET A 1 -16.15 7.85 -7.52
CA MET A 1 -17.03 7.07 -6.65
C MET A 1 -16.44 5.69 -6.47
N ASN A 2 -16.13 5.32 -5.24
CA ASN A 2 -15.43 4.08 -4.94
C ASN A 2 -16.34 3.10 -4.23
N LEU A 3 -16.18 1.82 -4.53
CA LEU A 3 -17.03 0.76 -4.00
C LEU A 3 -17.06 0.72 -2.46
N HIS A 4 -15.93 0.97 -1.82
CA HIS A 4 -15.83 0.93 -0.34
C HIS A 4 -16.61 2.05 0.36
N GLU A 5 -17.06 3.07 -0.37
CA GLU A 5 -17.93 4.13 0.16
C GLU A 5 -19.36 3.61 0.39
N TYR A 6 -19.71 2.52 -0.27
CA TYR A 6 -20.99 1.81 -0.10
C TYR A 6 -20.75 0.58 0.77
N LYS A 7 -20.71 0.79 2.08
CA LYS A 7 -20.26 -0.22 3.05
C LYS A 7 -20.97 -1.56 2.95
N ASP A 8 -22.28 -1.56 2.79
CA ASP A 8 -23.06 -2.81 2.71
C ASP A 8 -22.78 -3.55 1.42
N ASP A 9 -22.76 -2.86 0.29
CA ASP A 9 -22.46 -3.44 -1.02
C ASP A 9 -21.02 -3.97 -1.05
N PHE A 10 -20.09 -3.20 -0.54
CA PHE A 10 -18.69 -3.60 -0.45
C PHE A 10 -18.52 -4.87 0.37
N ARG A 11 -19.19 -4.95 1.54
CA ARG A 11 -19.14 -6.12 2.40
C ARG A 11 -19.72 -7.36 1.72
N GLN A 12 -20.85 -7.22 1.05
CA GLN A 12 -21.48 -8.32 0.33
C GLN A 12 -20.60 -8.84 -0.80
N LEU A 13 -19.97 -7.94 -1.56
CA LEU A 13 -19.07 -8.33 -2.64
C LEU A 13 -17.80 -9.01 -2.11
N CYS A 14 -17.28 -8.54 -0.97
CA CYS A 14 -16.15 -9.22 -0.32
C CYS A 14 -16.51 -10.64 0.11
N THR A 15 -17.70 -10.82 0.68
CA THR A 15 -18.20 -12.15 1.08
C THR A 15 -18.32 -13.08 -0.13
N LEU A 16 -18.91 -12.60 -1.23
CA LEU A 16 -19.05 -13.38 -2.45
C LEU A 16 -17.71 -13.74 -3.08
N ALA A 17 -16.79 -12.78 -3.17
CA ALA A 17 -15.47 -13.01 -3.72
C ALA A 17 -14.66 -14.00 -2.88
N ALA A 18 -14.73 -13.89 -1.55
CA ALA A 18 -14.07 -14.77 -0.62
C ALA A 18 -14.55 -16.21 -0.80
N ALA A 19 -15.87 -16.39 -0.89
CA ALA A 19 -16.46 -17.72 -1.13
C ALA A 19 -16.04 -18.31 -2.47
N TYR A 20 -16.06 -17.49 -3.52
CA TYR A 20 -15.69 -17.92 -4.87
C TYR A 20 -14.21 -18.34 -4.96
N LYS A 21 -13.32 -17.60 -4.30
CA LYS A 21 -11.88 -17.86 -4.33
C LYS A 21 -11.40 -18.81 -3.22
N HIS A 22 -12.27 -19.18 -2.29
CA HIS A 22 -11.93 -20.01 -1.11
C HIS A 22 -10.84 -19.37 -0.24
N ILE A 23 -10.97 -18.06 0.03
CA ILE A 23 -10.04 -17.27 0.85
C ILE A 23 -10.81 -16.51 1.92
N PRO A 24 -10.13 -16.04 3.00
CA PRO A 24 -10.80 -15.20 4.01
C PRO A 24 -11.27 -13.85 3.44
N GLU A 25 -12.36 -13.34 3.97
CA GLU A 25 -12.87 -12.01 3.58
C GLU A 25 -11.86 -10.90 3.86
N SER A 26 -11.08 -11.02 4.95
CA SER A 26 -10.04 -10.06 5.28
C SER A 26 -8.97 -9.95 4.17
N ALA A 27 -8.65 -11.07 3.52
CA ALA A 27 -7.71 -11.08 2.41
C ALA A 27 -8.28 -10.33 1.20
N VAL A 28 -9.58 -10.48 0.92
CA VAL A 28 -10.26 -9.75 -0.16
C VAL A 28 -10.27 -8.25 0.12
N ARG A 29 -10.64 -7.84 1.33
CA ARG A 29 -10.65 -6.42 1.72
C ARG A 29 -9.27 -5.81 1.62
N ARG A 30 -8.26 -6.51 2.11
CA ARG A 30 -6.86 -6.06 2.05
C ARG A 30 -6.40 -5.87 0.62
N ASP A 31 -6.67 -6.85 -0.23
CA ASP A 31 -6.30 -6.78 -1.65
C ASP A 31 -6.96 -5.59 -2.36
N TYR A 32 -8.24 -5.36 -2.10
CA TYR A 32 -8.96 -4.21 -2.64
C TYR A 32 -8.28 -2.89 -2.26
N HIS A 33 -7.96 -2.71 -0.98
CA HIS A 33 -7.33 -1.47 -0.51
C HIS A 33 -5.90 -1.31 -1.02
N ILE A 34 -5.15 -2.41 -1.16
CA ILE A 34 -3.81 -2.38 -1.77
C ILE A 34 -3.91 -1.87 -3.22
N VAL A 35 -4.86 -2.39 -4.00
CA VAL A 35 -5.08 -1.93 -5.38
C VAL A 35 -5.46 -0.45 -5.42
N MET A 36 -6.31 0.00 -4.50
CA MET A 36 -6.69 1.41 -4.41
C MET A 36 -5.49 2.30 -4.09
N MET A 37 -4.64 1.90 -3.16
CA MET A 37 -3.43 2.63 -2.80
C MET A 37 -2.46 2.72 -3.98
N LEU A 38 -2.26 1.61 -4.70
CA LEU A 38 -1.41 1.58 -5.88
C LEU A 38 -1.98 2.43 -7.02
N LYS A 39 -3.30 2.44 -7.18
CA LYS A 39 -3.96 3.32 -8.15
C LYS A 39 -3.73 4.79 -7.82
N ASN A 40 -3.86 5.17 -6.56
CA ASN A 40 -3.59 6.54 -6.11
C ASN A 40 -2.16 6.95 -6.44
N LEU A 41 -1.20 6.06 -6.22
CA LEU A 41 0.20 6.30 -6.58
C LEU A 41 0.37 6.46 -8.10
N ALA A 42 -0.23 5.54 -8.87
CA ALA A 42 -0.12 5.54 -10.33
C ALA A 42 -0.70 6.80 -10.98
N GLU A 43 -1.71 7.39 -10.38
CA GLU A 43 -2.35 8.63 -10.84
C GLU A 43 -1.68 9.90 -10.30
N SER A 44 -0.65 9.75 -9.47
CA SER A 44 0.07 10.87 -8.86
C SER A 44 1.31 11.28 -9.65
N GLU A 45 1.87 12.43 -9.29
CA GLU A 45 3.15 12.89 -9.85
C GLU A 45 4.33 11.97 -9.51
N TYR A 46 4.18 11.08 -8.54
CA TYR A 46 5.22 10.17 -8.09
C TYR A 46 5.23 8.81 -8.80
N ALA A 47 4.34 8.60 -9.76
CA ALA A 47 4.22 7.30 -10.45
C ALA A 47 5.54 6.81 -11.05
N GLN A 48 6.34 7.73 -11.61
CA GLN A 48 7.61 7.39 -12.23
C GLN A 48 8.79 7.40 -11.24
N SER A 49 8.54 7.80 -10.00
CA SER A 49 9.57 7.95 -8.98
C SER A 49 9.61 6.79 -7.99
N CYS A 50 8.72 5.82 -8.13
CA CYS A 50 8.62 4.69 -7.22
C CYS A 50 8.69 3.37 -7.98
N VAL A 51 9.34 2.38 -7.36
CA VAL A 51 9.38 1.00 -7.85
C VAL A 51 8.66 0.12 -6.84
N PHE A 52 7.65 -0.61 -7.31
CA PHE A 52 6.90 -1.55 -6.49
C PHE A 52 7.67 -2.88 -6.43
N LYS A 53 7.93 -3.36 -5.22
CA LYS A 53 8.72 -4.56 -4.98
C LYS A 53 8.07 -5.48 -3.95
N GLY A 54 8.72 -6.60 -3.65
CA GLY A 54 8.26 -7.56 -2.64
C GLY A 54 7.26 -8.59 -3.18
N GLY A 55 6.71 -9.41 -2.26
CA GLY A 55 5.79 -10.48 -2.62
C GLY A 55 4.48 -9.99 -3.21
N THR A 56 3.96 -8.85 -2.74
CA THR A 56 2.75 -8.24 -3.30
C THR A 56 3.00 -7.79 -4.75
N SER A 57 4.19 -7.25 -5.04
CA SER A 57 4.57 -6.89 -6.40
C SER A 57 4.58 -8.11 -7.32
N LEU A 58 5.18 -9.21 -6.87
CA LEU A 58 5.21 -10.45 -7.66
C LEU A 58 3.80 -10.97 -7.91
N SER A 59 2.95 -10.95 -6.89
CA SER A 59 1.56 -11.39 -7.00
C SER A 59 0.74 -10.54 -7.98
N LYS A 60 0.93 -9.22 -7.98
CA LYS A 60 0.16 -8.29 -8.81
C LYS A 60 0.70 -8.13 -10.22
N CYS A 61 2.03 -8.07 -10.37
CA CYS A 61 2.65 -7.81 -11.67
C CYS A 61 2.89 -9.08 -12.48
N TYR A 62 3.01 -10.22 -11.80
CA TYR A 62 3.28 -11.51 -12.43
C TYR A 62 2.29 -12.57 -11.93
N PRO A 63 1.02 -12.52 -12.38
CA PRO A 63 0.01 -13.49 -11.95
C PRO A 63 0.46 -14.93 -12.22
N GLY A 64 0.30 -15.79 -11.23
CA GLY A 64 0.72 -17.20 -11.31
C GLY A 64 2.12 -17.48 -10.82
N SER A 65 2.96 -16.45 -10.59
CA SER A 65 4.30 -16.62 -10.03
C SER A 65 4.26 -16.93 -8.54
N ILE A 66 3.39 -16.22 -7.82
CA ILE A 66 3.10 -16.44 -6.40
C ILE A 66 1.58 -16.34 -6.21
N GLU A 67 0.96 -17.45 -5.79
CA GLU A 67 -0.47 -17.50 -5.50
C GLU A 67 -0.72 -17.24 -4.03
N ARG A 68 -0.54 -15.98 -3.61
CA ARG A 68 -0.83 -15.58 -2.24
C ARG A 68 -1.36 -14.16 -2.18
N PHE A 69 -2.10 -13.87 -1.12
CA PHE A 69 -2.56 -12.52 -0.79
C PHE A 69 -1.60 -11.92 0.22
N SER A 70 -0.95 -10.83 -0.16
CA SER A 70 0.03 -10.15 0.68
C SER A 70 -0.63 -9.12 1.58
N GLU A 71 0.05 -8.81 2.69
CA GLU A 71 -0.40 -7.85 3.69
C GLU A 71 0.38 -6.54 3.63
N ASP A 72 1.39 -6.47 2.77
CA ASP A 72 2.36 -5.38 2.75
C ASP A 72 2.47 -4.75 1.37
N ILE A 73 2.77 -3.46 1.35
CA ILE A 73 3.21 -2.75 0.14
C ILE A 73 4.62 -2.25 0.42
N ASP A 74 5.57 -2.70 -0.40
CA ASP A 74 6.95 -2.27 -0.34
C ASP A 74 7.30 -1.46 -1.58
N LEU A 75 7.72 -0.21 -1.38
CA LEU A 75 8.10 0.69 -2.47
C LEU A 75 9.52 1.19 -2.27
N THR A 76 10.26 1.27 -3.37
CA THR A 76 11.54 1.96 -3.42
C THR A 76 11.33 3.31 -4.09
N PHE A 77 11.67 4.39 -3.40
CA PHE A 77 11.62 5.74 -3.93
C PHE A 77 12.96 6.09 -4.59
N LEU A 78 12.91 6.62 -5.80
CA LEU A 78 14.10 6.95 -6.59
C LEU A 78 14.54 8.40 -6.32
N GLY A 79 15.01 8.64 -5.09
CA GLY A 79 15.42 9.97 -4.64
C GLY A 79 16.93 10.18 -4.61
N MET A 80 17.66 9.56 -5.54
CA MET A 80 19.14 9.53 -5.56
C MET A 80 19.80 10.90 -5.53
N GLU A 81 19.20 11.89 -6.19
CA GLU A 81 19.76 13.25 -6.29
C GLU A 81 19.15 14.24 -5.30
N LEU A 82 18.24 13.76 -4.44
CA LEU A 82 17.56 14.61 -3.48
C LEU A 82 18.33 14.69 -2.17
N SER A 83 18.26 15.87 -1.53
CA SER A 83 18.74 16.04 -0.16
C SER A 83 17.89 15.24 0.80
N ASP A 84 18.37 15.04 2.03
CA ASP A 84 17.61 14.33 3.07
C ASP A 84 16.26 15.01 3.33
N LYS A 85 16.20 16.31 3.36
CA LYS A 85 14.95 17.07 3.55
C LYS A 85 13.97 16.90 2.40
N GLU A 86 14.47 16.93 1.17
CA GLU A 86 13.66 16.75 -0.03
C GLU A 86 13.12 15.33 -0.09
N CYS A 87 13.96 14.37 0.22
CA CYS A 87 13.56 12.95 0.27
C CYS A 87 12.48 12.72 1.34
N ASP A 88 12.69 13.26 2.54
CA ASP A 88 11.72 13.18 3.64
C ASP A 88 10.37 13.75 3.24
N ARG A 89 10.37 14.93 2.62
CA ARG A 89 9.15 15.59 2.15
C ARG A 89 8.44 14.76 1.08
N SER A 90 9.20 14.23 0.12
CA SER A 90 8.64 13.44 -0.98
C SER A 90 8.02 12.15 -0.48
N ILE A 91 8.70 11.43 0.42
CA ILE A 91 8.17 10.19 1.00
C ILE A 91 6.89 10.46 1.80
N LYS A 92 6.85 11.53 2.59
CA LYS A 92 5.63 11.92 3.32
C LYS A 92 4.48 12.24 2.37
N HIS A 93 4.76 12.93 1.27
CA HIS A 93 3.75 13.23 0.25
C HIS A 93 3.21 11.95 -0.41
N ILE A 94 4.09 11.01 -0.71
CA ILE A 94 3.69 9.71 -1.29
C ILE A 94 2.78 8.97 -0.32
N GLU A 95 3.15 8.91 0.97
CA GLU A 95 2.30 8.31 1.99
C GLU A 95 0.91 8.95 2.00
N ASP A 96 0.84 10.28 1.99
CA ASP A 96 -0.43 11.01 2.04
C ASP A 96 -1.30 10.76 0.79
N VAL A 97 -0.68 10.75 -0.38
CA VAL A 97 -1.39 10.50 -1.65
C VAL A 97 -1.96 9.09 -1.69
N MET A 98 -1.18 8.09 -1.27
CA MET A 98 -1.61 6.70 -1.31
C MET A 98 -2.72 6.39 -0.31
N THR A 99 -2.76 7.11 0.81
CA THR A 99 -3.67 6.81 1.92
C THR A 99 -4.80 7.82 2.09
N VAL A 100 -5.11 8.59 1.05
CA VAL A 100 -6.20 9.57 1.08
C VAL A 100 -7.50 8.92 1.53
N GLY A 101 -8.13 9.50 2.55
CA GLY A 101 -9.39 9.00 3.09
C GLY A 101 -9.27 7.76 3.98
N MET A 102 -8.05 7.30 4.24
CA MET A 102 -7.80 6.10 5.05
C MET A 102 -7.26 6.49 6.43
N GLN A 103 -7.55 5.66 7.42
CA GLN A 103 -7.01 5.81 8.77
C GLN A 103 -5.62 5.19 8.83
N THR A 104 -4.63 5.95 9.30
CA THR A 104 -3.24 5.53 9.32
C THR A 104 -2.62 5.64 10.71
N PHE A 105 -1.61 4.80 10.96
CA PHE A 105 -0.81 4.83 12.18
C PHE A 105 0.67 4.78 11.82
N LYS A 106 1.41 5.85 12.15
CA LYS A 106 2.84 5.96 11.84
C LYS A 106 3.68 5.36 12.95
N ILE A 107 4.62 4.49 12.57
CA ILE A 107 5.51 3.81 13.54
C ILE A 107 6.78 4.65 13.66
N GLY A 108 6.90 5.41 14.75
CA GLY A 108 8.00 6.37 14.93
C GLY A 108 9.40 5.76 14.92
N SER A 109 9.56 4.54 15.43
CA SER A 109 10.87 3.86 15.50
C SER A 109 11.40 3.41 14.13
N GLU A 110 10.54 3.38 13.12
CA GLU A 110 10.89 2.94 11.76
C GLU A 110 10.85 4.09 10.76
N ARG A 111 11.03 5.32 11.25
CA ARG A 111 10.94 6.50 10.38
C ARG A 111 12.24 7.29 10.41
N SER A 112 12.75 7.57 9.21
CA SER A 112 13.90 8.43 8.97
C SER A 112 13.64 9.29 7.74
N ASN A 113 14.59 10.14 7.37
CA ASN A 113 14.43 10.96 6.18
C ASN A 113 14.33 10.13 4.89
N ARG A 114 14.89 8.93 4.88
CA ARG A 114 14.96 8.10 3.68
C ARG A 114 14.24 6.76 3.80
N SER A 115 13.57 6.53 4.91
CA SER A 115 12.84 5.27 5.13
C SER A 115 11.69 5.52 6.10
N LYS A 116 10.49 5.14 5.70
CA LYS A 116 9.28 5.31 6.53
C LYS A 116 8.37 4.12 6.39
N SER A 117 7.76 3.75 7.51
CA SER A 117 6.72 2.71 7.54
C SER A 117 5.50 3.23 8.28
N MET A 118 4.33 2.75 7.86
CA MET A 118 3.06 3.02 8.52
C MET A 118 2.13 1.83 8.38
N PHE A 119 1.15 1.74 9.28
CA PHE A 119 0.01 0.86 9.10
C PHE A 119 -1.18 1.64 8.57
N VAL A 120 -1.90 1.05 7.65
CA VAL A 120 -3.19 1.53 7.17
C VAL A 120 -4.26 0.62 7.76
N TRP A 121 -5.15 1.19 8.57
CA TRP A 121 -6.24 0.46 9.20
C TRP A 121 -7.40 0.31 8.23
N LEU A 122 -7.94 -0.89 8.15
CA LEU A 122 -9.20 -1.14 7.45
C LEU A 122 -10.36 -1.09 8.46
N ASP A 123 -11.54 -1.55 8.09
CA ASP A 123 -12.75 -1.43 8.94
C ASP A 123 -12.65 -2.13 10.30
N ASP A 124 -11.78 -3.14 10.42
CA ASP A 124 -11.54 -3.88 11.65
C ASP A 124 -10.15 -3.55 12.18
N GLU A 125 -10.04 -3.24 13.47
CA GLU A 125 -8.76 -2.90 14.13
C GLU A 125 -7.68 -3.97 13.97
N ASN A 126 -8.07 -5.21 13.72
CA ASN A 126 -7.14 -6.31 13.50
C ASN A 126 -6.74 -6.46 12.02
N ASP A 127 -7.36 -5.68 11.13
CA ASP A 127 -7.13 -5.76 9.70
C ASP A 127 -6.39 -4.50 9.23
N LYS A 128 -5.14 -4.68 8.85
CA LYS A 128 -4.25 -3.58 8.49
C LYS A 128 -3.31 -3.97 7.36
N ILE A 129 -2.83 -2.94 6.66
CA ILE A 129 -1.82 -3.06 5.62
C ILE A 129 -0.57 -2.33 6.09
N ASN A 130 0.60 -2.94 5.94
CA ASN A 130 1.87 -2.28 6.20
C ASN A 130 2.37 -1.63 4.92
N LEU A 131 2.57 -0.32 4.95
CA LEU A 131 3.15 0.45 3.84
C LEU A 131 4.57 0.86 4.20
N SER A 132 5.54 0.39 3.43
CA SER A 132 6.96 0.73 3.60
C SER A 132 7.49 1.45 2.37
N LEU A 133 8.14 2.58 2.61
CA LEU A 133 8.80 3.38 1.57
C LEU A 133 10.26 3.58 1.97
N LYS A 134 11.17 3.19 1.10
CA LYS A 134 12.61 3.38 1.30
C LYS A 134 13.21 4.02 0.06
N ASP A 135 14.06 5.03 0.27
CA ASP A 135 14.87 5.56 -0.81
C ASP A 135 15.92 4.52 -1.23
N VAL A 136 16.28 4.52 -2.50
CA VAL A 136 17.25 3.59 -3.08
C VAL A 136 18.60 3.64 -2.33
N ASN A 137 19.01 4.81 -1.84
CA ASN A 137 20.23 4.96 -1.06
C ASN A 137 20.10 4.35 0.35
N GLY A 138 18.89 4.25 0.88
CA GLY A 138 18.61 3.64 2.18
C GLY A 138 18.65 2.12 2.16
N GLU A 139 18.71 1.51 0.98
CA GLU A 139 18.80 0.05 0.81
C GLU A 139 20.23 -0.46 0.64
N LEU A 140 21.18 0.46 0.43
CA LEU A 140 22.59 0.17 0.29
C LEU A 140 23.29 0.28 1.65
#